data_1c2818f8f8bb4fb996980df6babd9a64
#
_entry.id   1c2818f8f8bb4fb996980df6babd9a64
#
_cell.length_a   1.000
_cell.length_b   1.000
_cell.length_c   1.000
_cell.angle_alpha   90.00
_cell.angle_beta   90.00
_cell.angle_gamma   90.00
#
_symmetry.space_group_name_H-M   'P 1'
#
loop_
_entity.id
_entity.type
_entity.pdbx_description
1 polymer ?
#
loop_
_entity_poly.entity_id
_entity_poly.type
_entity_poly.pdbx_seq_one_letter_code
_entity_poly.pdbx_strand_id
1 'polypeptide(L)'
;MSSEILDRGLVIDAVRVTEIAAIAAWKLVGRGDEMAADQAAVDAMRTALNDLDIDGEIVIGEGERDEAPMLYIGDKVGRGKGPKIDIALDPLEGTTLTAKAMANALAVMAWAPKGTLLNAPDTYMDKIACGPGYPPGIIDLDKTPAQNVEDLAEAKGVDPSEITVCILDRPRHAEIIASVRSVGARIYLITDGDVAGVMNTADPSTGVDLYLGQGGAPEGVLACAALKCVGGQFQGRLVFRNADEKARAQRIGITDFDRKYDLHEMVRADAIFAATGVTNGALLDGVHYEDGFVHTHTIVMNSATQTVREVRMKRPV
;
A
#
# COMPACT_ATOMS: atom_id res chain seq x y z
N MET A 1 -9.52 -15.86 -18.97
CA MET A 1 -10.49 -16.13 -17.89
C MET A 1 -10.25 -15.34 -16.60
N SER A 2 -9.12 -14.66 -16.39
CA SER A 2 -8.89 -13.83 -15.17
C SER A 2 -9.48 -12.41 -15.25
N SER A 3 -9.67 -11.84 -16.44
CA SER A 3 -10.17 -10.48 -16.64
C SER A 3 -11.68 -10.27 -16.38
N GLU A 4 -12.46 -11.36 -16.35
CA GLU A 4 -13.90 -11.29 -16.09
C GLU A 4 -14.26 -11.22 -14.61
N ILE A 5 -13.32 -11.56 -13.71
CA ILE A 5 -13.60 -11.64 -12.27
C ILE A 5 -13.57 -10.25 -11.63
N LEU A 6 -12.74 -9.33 -12.15
CA LEU A 6 -12.64 -7.94 -11.67
C LEU A 6 -13.39 -7.00 -12.61
N ASP A 7 -14.72 -7.07 -12.56
CA ASP A 7 -15.64 -6.27 -13.38
C ASP A 7 -15.49 -4.76 -13.09
N ARG A 8 -15.95 -3.96 -14.06
CA ARG A 8 -15.99 -2.49 -13.98
C ARG A 8 -16.78 -1.97 -12.77
N GLY A 9 -17.79 -2.70 -12.31
CA GLY A 9 -18.56 -2.38 -11.12
C GLY A 9 -17.72 -2.39 -9.85
N LEU A 10 -16.83 -3.36 -9.69
CA LEU A 10 -15.96 -3.50 -8.52
C LEU A 10 -14.97 -2.33 -8.36
N VAL A 11 -14.58 -1.66 -9.45
CA VAL A 11 -13.71 -0.47 -9.38
C VAL A 11 -14.36 0.65 -8.56
N ILE A 12 -15.66 0.89 -8.79
CA ILE A 12 -16.41 1.93 -8.06
C ILE A 12 -16.72 1.47 -6.63
N ASP A 13 -16.98 0.19 -6.43
CA ASP A 13 -17.16 -0.36 -5.08
C ASP A 13 -15.90 -0.21 -4.23
N ALA A 14 -14.70 -0.46 -4.82
CA ALA A 14 -13.43 -0.21 -4.13
C ALA A 14 -13.26 1.25 -3.71
N VAL A 15 -13.59 2.20 -4.60
CA VAL A 15 -13.59 3.64 -4.28
C VAL A 15 -14.50 3.94 -3.09
N ARG A 16 -15.74 3.46 -3.11
CA ARG A 16 -16.72 3.71 -2.02
C ARG A 16 -16.27 3.17 -0.68
N VAL A 17 -15.64 2.01 -0.66
CA VAL A 17 -15.14 1.39 0.58
C VAL A 17 -14.02 2.23 1.20
N THR A 18 -13.02 2.66 0.41
CA THR A 18 -11.94 3.50 0.93
C THR A 18 -12.41 4.92 1.29
N GLU A 19 -13.37 5.51 0.56
CA GLU A 19 -13.98 6.80 0.90
C GLU A 19 -14.67 6.78 2.26
N ILE A 20 -15.44 5.73 2.55
CA ILE A 20 -16.17 5.61 3.83
C ILE A 20 -15.20 5.48 5.00
N ALA A 21 -14.12 4.70 4.86
CA ALA A 21 -13.07 4.58 5.85
C ALA A 21 -12.34 5.92 6.08
N ALA A 22 -11.95 6.59 5.00
CA ALA A 22 -11.27 7.89 5.07
C ALA A 22 -12.12 8.97 5.77
N ILE A 23 -13.42 9.03 5.45
CA ILE A 23 -14.35 9.97 6.10
C ILE A 23 -14.50 9.69 7.60
N ALA A 24 -14.52 8.40 7.99
CA ALA A 24 -14.62 8.02 9.39
C ALA A 24 -13.36 8.40 10.17
N ALA A 25 -12.18 8.05 9.65
CA ALA A 25 -10.89 8.40 10.24
C ALA A 25 -10.67 9.91 10.34
N TRP A 26 -11.08 10.68 9.31
CA TRP A 26 -10.88 12.12 9.25
C TRP A 26 -11.51 12.86 10.43
N LYS A 27 -12.63 12.39 10.97
CA LYS A 27 -13.30 12.99 12.14
C LYS A 27 -12.41 13.00 13.37
N LEU A 28 -11.35 12.19 13.39
CA LEU A 28 -10.40 12.02 14.48
C LEU A 28 -9.02 12.62 14.18
N VAL A 29 -8.86 13.26 13.02
CA VAL A 29 -7.62 13.96 12.66
C VAL A 29 -7.26 15.01 13.70
N GLY A 30 -6.00 14.97 14.18
CA GLY A 30 -5.47 15.91 15.15
C GLY A 30 -5.99 15.75 16.57
N ARG A 31 -6.64 14.62 16.91
CA ARG A 31 -7.19 14.39 18.25
C ARG A 31 -6.24 13.62 19.18
N GLY A 32 -5.08 13.17 18.67
CA GLY A 32 -4.05 12.51 19.46
C GLY A 32 -4.37 11.07 19.86
N ASP A 33 -5.45 10.47 19.33
CA ASP A 33 -5.87 9.11 19.63
C ASP A 33 -5.78 8.25 18.37
N GLU A 34 -4.65 7.54 18.22
CA GLU A 34 -4.34 6.67 17.09
C GLU A 34 -5.32 5.48 17.03
N MET A 35 -5.61 4.86 18.17
CA MET A 35 -6.47 3.68 18.25
C MET A 35 -7.92 4.01 17.91
N ALA A 36 -8.45 5.14 18.39
CA ALA A 36 -9.80 5.55 18.06
C ALA A 36 -9.95 5.89 16.56
N ALA A 37 -8.94 6.51 15.95
CA ALA A 37 -8.95 6.84 14.53
C ALA A 37 -8.92 5.58 13.66
N ASP A 38 -8.09 4.63 14.02
CA ASP A 38 -7.98 3.32 13.39
C ASP A 38 -9.29 2.55 13.49
N GLN A 39 -9.82 2.37 14.70
CA GLN A 39 -11.08 1.67 14.94
C GLN A 39 -12.23 2.26 14.13
N ALA A 40 -12.31 3.59 14.01
CA ALA A 40 -13.36 4.24 13.23
C ALA A 40 -13.26 3.90 11.74
N ALA A 41 -12.04 3.83 11.20
CA ALA A 41 -11.79 3.43 9.82
C ALA A 41 -12.14 1.95 9.58
N VAL A 42 -11.71 1.06 10.48
CA VAL A 42 -11.98 -0.38 10.45
C VAL A 42 -13.48 -0.67 10.45
N ASP A 43 -14.24 -0.10 11.40
CA ASP A 43 -15.69 -0.31 11.50
C ASP A 43 -16.42 0.16 10.24
N ALA A 44 -16.02 1.31 9.71
CA ALA A 44 -16.61 1.89 8.52
C ALA A 44 -16.30 1.04 7.26
N MET A 45 -15.05 0.64 7.09
CA MET A 45 -14.62 -0.22 5.98
C MET A 45 -15.29 -1.58 6.01
N ARG A 46 -15.34 -2.22 7.18
CA ARG A 46 -16.02 -3.51 7.38
C ARG A 46 -17.49 -3.46 7.00
N THR A 47 -18.18 -2.41 7.45
CA THR A 47 -19.60 -2.21 7.12
C THR A 47 -19.80 -2.08 5.63
N ALA A 48 -18.96 -1.28 4.96
CA ALA A 48 -19.05 -1.08 3.52
C ALA A 48 -18.75 -2.37 2.73
N LEU A 49 -17.73 -3.14 3.14
CA LEU A 49 -17.38 -4.41 2.50
C LEU A 49 -18.53 -5.43 2.62
N ASN A 50 -19.20 -5.52 3.78
CA ASN A 50 -20.27 -6.48 4.01
C ASN A 50 -21.52 -6.20 3.18
N ASP A 51 -21.69 -5.00 2.65
CA ASP A 51 -22.81 -4.64 1.77
C ASP A 51 -22.59 -5.01 0.30
N LEU A 52 -21.38 -5.47 -0.07
CA LEU A 52 -21.04 -5.79 -1.46
C LEU A 52 -21.47 -7.23 -1.85
N ASP A 53 -21.81 -7.40 -3.11
CA ASP A 53 -22.06 -8.71 -3.71
C ASP A 53 -20.75 -9.39 -4.15
N ILE A 54 -19.91 -9.71 -3.16
CA ILE A 54 -18.63 -10.43 -3.29
C ILE A 54 -18.58 -11.62 -2.32
N ASP A 55 -17.74 -12.61 -2.62
CA ASP A 55 -17.27 -13.66 -1.69
C ASP A 55 -15.79 -13.36 -1.39
N GLY A 56 -15.58 -12.37 -0.48
CA GLY A 56 -14.28 -11.84 -0.13
C GLY A 56 -13.64 -12.57 1.03
N GLU A 57 -12.32 -12.72 0.99
CA GLU A 57 -11.48 -13.18 2.08
C GLU A 57 -10.36 -12.19 2.33
N ILE A 58 -10.22 -11.73 3.58
CA ILE A 58 -9.12 -10.86 3.96
C ILE A 58 -7.86 -11.70 4.07
N VAL A 59 -6.86 -11.39 3.25
CA VAL A 59 -5.54 -12.05 3.26
C VAL A 59 -4.45 -11.16 3.83
N ILE A 60 -4.67 -9.85 3.84
CA ILE A 60 -3.89 -8.82 4.52
C ILE A 60 -4.91 -7.90 5.22
N GLY A 61 -4.76 -7.66 6.51
CA GLY A 61 -5.69 -6.86 7.31
C GLY A 61 -5.12 -6.48 8.67
N GLU A 62 -5.99 -6.07 9.60
CA GLU A 62 -5.67 -5.56 10.92
C GLU A 62 -5.41 -6.68 11.92
N GLY A 63 -4.16 -7.03 12.15
CA GLY A 63 -3.74 -7.90 13.24
C GLY A 63 -4.17 -9.36 13.18
N GLU A 64 -3.86 -10.10 14.24
CA GLU A 64 -4.25 -11.50 14.44
C GLU A 64 -5.45 -11.61 15.40
N ARG A 65 -6.22 -12.66 15.27
CA ARG A 65 -7.61 -12.95 15.71
C ARG A 65 -8.00 -12.75 17.19
N ASP A 66 -7.18 -12.23 18.08
CA ASP A 66 -7.45 -12.27 19.53
C ASP A 66 -7.80 -10.92 20.20
N GLU A 67 -7.88 -9.79 19.48
CA GLU A 67 -8.00 -8.47 20.12
C GLU A 67 -9.14 -7.57 19.61
N ALA A 68 -10.37 -7.99 19.49
CA ALA A 68 -11.56 -7.20 19.10
C ALA A 68 -12.04 -7.40 17.62
N PRO A 69 -13.27 -7.00 17.24
CA PRO A 69 -13.90 -7.37 15.95
C PRO A 69 -13.32 -6.55 14.79
N MET A 70 -12.09 -6.79 14.44
CA MET A 70 -11.35 -6.13 13.38
C MET A 70 -11.36 -6.95 12.08
N LEU A 71 -10.95 -6.36 10.96
CA LEU A 71 -10.81 -7.01 9.65
C LEU A 71 -9.56 -7.93 9.64
N TYR A 72 -9.68 -9.09 10.30
CA TYR A 72 -8.56 -10.02 10.47
C TYR A 72 -8.25 -10.84 9.23
N ILE A 73 -7.01 -11.30 9.13
CA ILE A 73 -6.62 -12.31 8.14
C ILE A 73 -7.49 -13.55 8.31
N GLY A 74 -8.14 -13.96 7.20
CA GLY A 74 -9.07 -15.09 7.13
C GLY A 74 -10.53 -14.73 7.34
N ASP A 75 -10.87 -13.49 7.71
CA ASP A 75 -12.26 -13.04 7.80
C ASP A 75 -12.92 -13.05 6.43
N LYS A 76 -14.21 -13.44 6.43
CA LYS A 76 -15.08 -13.37 5.26
C LYS A 76 -15.86 -12.09 5.27
N VAL A 77 -15.90 -11.42 4.14
CA VAL A 77 -16.65 -10.18 3.92
C VAL A 77 -17.45 -10.24 2.63
N GLY A 78 -18.47 -9.38 2.55
CA GLY A 78 -19.42 -9.39 1.46
C GLY A 78 -20.61 -10.32 1.77
N ARG A 79 -21.56 -10.36 0.84
CA ARG A 79 -22.78 -11.15 0.98
C ARG A 79 -22.63 -12.63 0.63
N GLY A 80 -21.39 -13.07 0.35
CA GLY A 80 -21.09 -14.44 -0.10
C GLY A 80 -21.63 -14.76 -1.50
N LYS A 81 -21.89 -13.72 -2.31
CA LYS A 81 -22.38 -13.81 -3.68
C LYS A 81 -21.44 -13.05 -4.59
N GLY A 82 -21.34 -13.47 -5.86
CA GLY A 82 -20.46 -12.81 -6.82
C GLY A 82 -19.04 -13.38 -6.86
N PRO A 83 -18.04 -12.58 -7.27
CA PRO A 83 -16.68 -13.08 -7.47
C PRO A 83 -16.00 -13.45 -6.14
N LYS A 84 -15.18 -14.50 -6.21
CA LYS A 84 -14.30 -14.90 -5.11
C LYS A 84 -13.01 -14.12 -5.20
N ILE A 85 -12.73 -13.29 -4.19
CA ILE A 85 -11.59 -12.38 -4.18
C ILE A 85 -10.78 -12.47 -2.88
N ASP A 86 -9.46 -12.30 -3.04
CA ASP A 86 -8.57 -11.95 -1.94
C ASP A 86 -8.64 -10.44 -1.74
N ILE A 87 -8.65 -10.01 -0.48
CA ILE A 87 -8.65 -8.61 -0.08
C ILE A 87 -7.41 -8.35 0.77
N ALA A 88 -6.59 -7.40 0.35
CA ALA A 88 -5.58 -6.77 1.17
C ALA A 88 -6.06 -5.36 1.51
N LEU A 89 -5.98 -4.96 2.77
CA LEU A 89 -6.45 -3.64 3.21
C LEU A 89 -5.61 -3.10 4.36
N ASP A 90 -5.58 -1.79 4.45
CA ASP A 90 -5.22 -1.01 5.61
C ASP A 90 -6.23 0.15 5.70
N PRO A 91 -7.18 0.08 6.64
CA PRO A 91 -8.24 1.08 6.77
C PRO A 91 -7.71 2.48 7.09
N LEU A 92 -6.54 2.55 7.77
CA LEU A 92 -5.88 3.80 8.12
C LEU A 92 -4.36 3.68 8.07
N GLU A 93 -3.78 3.62 6.89
CA GLU A 93 -2.35 3.77 6.65
C GLU A 93 -1.87 5.13 7.19
N GLY A 94 -1.06 5.07 8.25
CA GLY A 94 -0.57 6.27 8.93
C GLY A 94 -1.47 6.74 10.10
N THR A 95 -1.75 5.87 11.06
CA THR A 95 -2.50 6.18 12.30
C THR A 95 -1.88 7.34 13.07
N THR A 96 -0.55 7.35 13.21
CA THR A 96 0.21 8.45 13.84
C THR A 96 0.06 9.76 13.05
N LEU A 97 0.07 9.71 11.71
CA LEU A 97 -0.14 10.89 10.86
C LEU A 97 -1.52 11.48 11.10
N THR A 98 -2.54 10.63 11.17
CA THR A 98 -3.91 11.04 11.45
C THR A 98 -4.05 11.65 12.84
N ALA A 99 -3.55 11.00 13.89
CA ALA A 99 -3.66 11.49 15.25
C ALA A 99 -2.99 12.85 15.46
N LYS A 100 -1.89 13.12 14.73
CA LYS A 100 -1.11 14.37 14.78
C LYS A 100 -1.48 15.39 13.70
N ALA A 101 -2.50 15.15 12.88
CA ALA A 101 -2.88 15.98 11.74
C ALA A 101 -1.69 16.23 10.77
N MET A 102 -0.85 15.24 10.57
CA MET A 102 0.24 15.27 9.61
C MET A 102 -0.25 14.84 8.23
N ALA A 103 0.52 15.15 7.19
CA ALA A 103 0.21 14.82 5.81
C ALA A 103 0.37 13.32 5.48
N ASN A 104 -0.29 12.88 4.41
CA ASN A 104 -0.16 11.57 3.75
C ASN A 104 -0.82 10.37 4.44
N ALA A 105 -1.77 10.56 5.37
CA ALA A 105 -2.60 9.45 5.85
C ALA A 105 -3.62 9.04 4.77
N LEU A 106 -3.77 7.73 4.54
CA LEU A 106 -4.61 7.15 3.50
C LEU A 106 -5.51 6.05 4.08
N ALA A 107 -6.64 5.77 3.42
CA ALA A 107 -7.36 4.50 3.52
C ALA A 107 -7.08 3.71 2.25
N VAL A 108 -6.52 2.50 2.35
CA VAL A 108 -6.04 1.75 1.19
C VAL A 108 -6.58 0.32 1.13
N MET A 109 -6.77 -0.18 -0.09
CA MET A 109 -7.25 -1.54 -0.31
C MET A 109 -6.82 -2.05 -1.69
N ALA A 110 -6.54 -3.35 -1.77
CA ALA A 110 -6.33 -4.06 -3.03
C ALA A 110 -7.18 -5.32 -3.10
N TRP A 111 -7.74 -5.60 -4.27
CA TRP A 111 -8.52 -6.79 -4.60
C TRP A 111 -7.87 -7.56 -5.73
N ALA A 112 -7.85 -8.88 -5.61
CA ALA A 112 -7.42 -9.79 -6.67
C ALA A 112 -8.26 -11.09 -6.63
N PRO A 113 -8.28 -11.90 -7.70
CA PRO A 113 -8.92 -13.21 -7.67
C PRO A 113 -8.42 -14.06 -6.52
N LYS A 114 -9.31 -14.86 -5.93
CA LYS A 114 -8.98 -15.67 -4.75
C LYS A 114 -7.72 -16.52 -4.96
N GLY A 115 -6.83 -16.51 -3.95
CA GLY A 115 -5.58 -17.25 -3.89
C GLY A 115 -4.46 -16.63 -4.72
N THR A 116 -4.55 -15.34 -5.12
CA THR A 116 -3.55 -14.70 -5.99
C THR A 116 -2.75 -13.59 -5.35
N LEU A 117 -3.15 -13.08 -4.18
CA LEU A 117 -2.30 -12.22 -3.36
C LEU A 117 -1.40 -13.06 -2.46
N LEU A 118 -0.20 -12.56 -2.18
CA LEU A 118 0.67 -13.14 -1.17
C LEU A 118 0.04 -12.93 0.20
N ASN A 119 -0.23 -14.02 0.90
CA ASN A 119 -0.60 -13.96 2.31
C ASN A 119 0.69 -13.70 3.11
N ALA A 120 1.03 -12.44 3.34
CA ALA A 120 2.19 -12.06 4.10
C ALA A 120 1.85 -12.07 5.60
N PRO A 121 2.71 -12.64 6.47
CA PRO A 121 2.51 -12.57 7.90
C PRO A 121 2.72 -11.13 8.39
N ASP A 122 2.16 -10.79 9.55
CA ASP A 122 2.46 -9.53 10.23
C ASP A 122 3.91 -9.56 10.74
N THR A 123 4.81 -9.12 9.87
CA THR A 123 6.26 -8.99 10.10
C THR A 123 6.80 -7.85 9.24
N TYR A 124 8.10 -7.57 9.33
CA TYR A 124 8.75 -6.61 8.45
C TYR A 124 9.10 -7.22 7.09
N MET A 125 9.32 -6.34 6.14
CA MET A 125 9.80 -6.66 4.79
C MET A 125 10.82 -5.60 4.36
N ASP A 126 12.00 -6.05 3.91
CA ASP A 126 12.89 -5.21 3.11
C ASP A 126 12.26 -5.01 1.74
N LYS A 127 12.17 -3.78 1.29
CA LYS A 127 11.45 -3.36 0.09
C LYS A 127 12.33 -2.49 -0.78
N ILE A 128 12.25 -2.73 -2.08
CA ILE A 128 12.76 -1.82 -3.11
C ILE A 128 11.73 -1.71 -4.21
N ALA A 129 11.49 -0.48 -4.69
CA ALA A 129 10.49 -0.23 -5.71
C ALA A 129 10.86 0.96 -6.61
N CYS A 130 10.52 0.87 -7.89
CA CYS A 130 10.58 1.98 -8.82
C CYS A 130 9.35 2.00 -9.74
N GLY A 131 9.07 3.16 -10.32
CA GLY A 131 7.98 3.35 -11.26
C GLY A 131 8.16 2.60 -12.59
N PRO A 132 7.23 2.79 -13.54
CA PRO A 132 7.29 2.17 -14.86
C PRO A 132 8.36 2.81 -15.76
N GLY A 133 8.65 2.14 -16.89
CA GLY A 133 9.51 2.69 -17.94
C GLY A 133 10.97 2.26 -17.89
N TYR A 134 11.36 1.52 -16.87
CA TYR A 134 12.73 0.98 -16.74
C TYR A 134 12.83 -0.48 -17.18
N PRO A 135 14.02 -0.95 -17.61
CA PRO A 135 14.24 -2.35 -17.94
C PRO A 135 13.90 -3.27 -16.75
N PRO A 136 13.32 -4.45 -16.98
CA PRO A 136 13.09 -5.44 -15.92
C PRO A 136 14.38 -5.79 -15.18
N GLY A 137 14.32 -5.83 -13.83
CA GLY A 137 15.47 -6.16 -12.99
C GLY A 137 16.48 -5.03 -12.80
N ILE A 138 16.10 -3.79 -13.11
CA ILE A 138 16.96 -2.61 -12.88
C ILE A 138 17.29 -2.44 -11.39
N ILE A 139 16.35 -2.77 -10.51
CA ILE A 139 16.51 -2.73 -9.07
C ILE A 139 16.66 -4.14 -8.49
N ASP A 140 17.46 -4.27 -7.43
CA ASP A 140 17.66 -5.56 -6.76
C ASP A 140 18.03 -5.39 -5.28
N LEU A 141 17.32 -6.11 -4.38
CA LEU A 141 17.60 -6.10 -2.93
C LEU A 141 18.98 -6.67 -2.56
N ASP A 142 19.60 -7.44 -3.45
CA ASP A 142 20.93 -8.01 -3.22
C ASP A 142 22.06 -7.06 -3.64
N LYS A 143 21.75 -5.96 -4.36
CA LYS A 143 22.68 -4.87 -4.62
C LYS A 143 22.73 -3.90 -3.44
N THR A 144 23.84 -3.17 -3.31
CA THR A 144 23.89 -2.07 -2.36
C THR A 144 22.91 -0.95 -2.73
N PRO A 145 22.44 -0.13 -1.76
CA PRO A 145 21.60 1.03 -2.07
C PRO A 145 22.24 1.96 -3.10
N ALA A 146 23.56 2.20 -3.01
CA ALA A 146 24.31 3.01 -3.97
C ALA A 146 24.26 2.44 -5.39
N GLN A 147 24.48 1.12 -5.55
CA GLN A 147 24.41 0.46 -6.85
C GLN A 147 23.02 0.55 -7.49
N ASN A 148 21.96 0.39 -6.70
CA ASN A 148 20.59 0.55 -7.21
C ASN A 148 20.33 1.98 -7.71
N VAL A 149 20.87 2.99 -7.04
CA VAL A 149 20.76 4.39 -7.45
C VAL A 149 21.55 4.63 -8.76
N GLU A 150 22.78 4.12 -8.85
CA GLU A 150 23.63 4.26 -10.03
C GLU A 150 23.00 3.59 -11.26
N ASP A 151 22.51 2.35 -11.10
CA ASP A 151 21.84 1.61 -12.18
C ASP A 151 20.58 2.34 -12.67
N LEU A 152 19.79 2.88 -11.74
CA LEU A 152 18.58 3.63 -12.08
C LEU A 152 18.90 4.95 -12.77
N ALA A 153 19.96 5.67 -12.32
CA ALA A 153 20.43 6.89 -12.92
C ALA A 153 20.92 6.65 -14.36
N GLU A 154 21.70 5.58 -14.58
CA GLU A 154 22.14 5.17 -15.91
C GLU A 154 20.95 4.89 -16.85
N ALA A 155 19.96 4.13 -16.38
CA ALA A 155 18.76 3.82 -17.16
C ALA A 155 17.90 5.06 -17.45
N LYS A 156 17.88 6.03 -16.54
CA LYS A 156 17.19 7.32 -16.72
C LYS A 156 17.99 8.30 -17.58
N GLY A 157 19.29 8.07 -17.76
CA GLY A 157 20.20 8.94 -18.50
C GLY A 157 20.54 10.25 -17.76
N VAL A 158 20.65 10.18 -16.43
CA VAL A 158 20.94 11.32 -15.54
C VAL A 158 22.10 11.01 -14.61
N ASP A 159 22.62 12.03 -13.92
CA ASP A 159 23.60 11.84 -12.86
C ASP A 159 22.94 11.27 -11.62
N PRO A 160 23.61 10.39 -10.83
CA PRO A 160 23.06 9.85 -9.57
C PRO A 160 22.55 10.92 -8.60
N SER A 161 23.12 12.13 -8.59
CA SER A 161 22.66 13.26 -7.78
C SER A 161 21.28 13.81 -8.17
N GLU A 162 20.76 13.42 -9.33
CA GLU A 162 19.43 13.78 -9.79
C GLU A 162 18.36 12.77 -9.36
N ILE A 163 18.77 11.58 -8.88
CA ILE A 163 17.86 10.57 -8.34
C ILE A 163 17.39 10.97 -6.94
N THR A 164 16.09 10.81 -6.70
CA THR A 164 15.48 11.00 -5.39
C THR A 164 14.99 9.66 -4.83
N VAL A 165 15.50 9.28 -3.66
CA VAL A 165 15.14 8.03 -2.97
C VAL A 165 14.22 8.33 -1.79
N CYS A 166 13.02 7.75 -1.77
CA CYS A 166 12.11 7.81 -0.64
C CYS A 166 12.49 6.72 0.38
N ILE A 167 12.66 7.12 1.65
CA ILE A 167 13.07 6.22 2.75
C ILE A 167 12.29 6.61 4.00
N LEU A 168 11.82 5.61 4.77
CA LEU A 168 11.27 5.86 6.12
C LEU A 168 12.35 6.39 7.07
N ASP A 169 12.07 7.49 7.75
CA ASP A 169 12.94 8.07 8.78
C ASP A 169 12.91 7.21 10.05
N ARG A 170 13.75 6.20 10.05
CA ARG A 170 13.91 5.25 11.16
C ARG A 170 15.38 4.97 11.41
N PRO A 171 15.83 4.81 12.67
CA PRO A 171 17.24 4.51 13.00
C PRO A 171 17.80 3.30 12.25
N ARG A 172 16.96 2.28 11.97
CA ARG A 172 17.35 1.07 11.21
C ARG A 172 17.78 1.35 9.77
N HIS A 173 17.46 2.52 9.22
CA HIS A 173 17.80 2.89 7.84
C HIS A 173 19.07 3.75 7.73
N ALA A 174 19.79 3.98 8.82
CA ALA A 174 20.98 4.84 8.83
C ALA A 174 22.03 4.41 7.79
N GLU A 175 22.27 3.11 7.63
CA GLU A 175 23.21 2.56 6.63
C GLU A 175 22.70 2.74 5.19
N ILE A 176 21.41 2.51 4.94
CA ILE A 176 20.79 2.76 3.65
C ILE A 176 20.93 4.24 3.28
N ILE A 177 20.61 5.14 4.18
CA ILE A 177 20.72 6.59 4.00
C ILE A 177 22.16 6.99 3.70
N ALA A 178 23.14 6.45 4.46
CA ALA A 178 24.55 6.73 4.23
C ALA A 178 25.02 6.25 2.85
N SER A 179 24.59 5.04 2.43
CA SER A 179 24.91 4.48 1.11
C SER A 179 24.32 5.30 -0.02
N VAL A 180 23.06 5.70 0.06
CA VAL A 180 22.41 6.56 -0.95
C VAL A 180 23.11 7.92 -1.06
N ARG A 181 23.46 8.55 0.07
CA ARG A 181 24.18 9.83 0.09
C ARG A 181 25.59 9.73 -0.47
N SER A 182 26.24 8.57 -0.38
CA SER A 182 27.62 8.41 -0.87
C SER A 182 27.78 8.59 -2.38
N VAL A 183 26.71 8.40 -3.15
CA VAL A 183 26.63 8.65 -4.61
C VAL A 183 25.99 9.98 -4.96
N GLY A 184 25.73 10.84 -3.96
CA GLY A 184 25.21 12.19 -4.16
C GLY A 184 23.68 12.26 -4.33
N ALA A 185 22.95 11.16 -4.29
CA ALA A 185 21.51 11.12 -4.49
C ALA A 185 20.73 11.88 -3.41
N ARG A 186 19.57 12.41 -3.78
CA ARG A 186 18.64 13.08 -2.88
C ARG A 186 17.84 12.07 -2.09
N ILE A 187 17.50 12.42 -0.86
CA ILE A 187 16.65 11.57 0.00
C ILE A 187 15.39 12.35 0.39
N TYR A 188 14.24 11.73 0.14
CA TYR A 188 12.94 12.16 0.62
C TYR A 188 12.55 11.30 1.83
N LEU A 189 12.69 11.86 3.03
CA LEU A 189 12.37 11.15 4.28
C LEU A 189 10.88 11.26 4.58
N ILE A 190 10.24 10.13 4.85
CA ILE A 190 8.87 10.04 5.33
C ILE A 190 8.85 9.46 6.74
N THR A 191 7.97 9.96 7.58
CA THR A 191 7.88 9.48 8.97
C THR A 191 6.98 8.26 9.10
N ASP A 192 6.06 8.04 8.16
CA ASP A 192 5.12 6.93 8.10
C ASP A 192 4.51 6.86 6.70
N GLY A 193 3.70 5.81 6.38
CA GLY A 193 2.98 5.72 5.12
C GLY A 193 3.85 5.21 3.97
N ASP A 194 4.40 4.00 4.08
CA ASP A 194 5.28 3.49 3.04
C ASP A 194 4.55 3.02 1.77
N VAL A 195 3.24 2.75 1.83
CA VAL A 195 2.42 2.53 0.63
C VAL A 195 2.44 3.78 -0.25
N ALA A 196 2.17 4.97 0.34
CA ALA A 196 2.26 6.23 -0.38
C ALA A 196 3.68 6.49 -0.89
N GLY A 197 4.70 6.18 -0.07
CA GLY A 197 6.11 6.31 -0.45
C GLY A 197 6.49 5.49 -1.68
N VAL A 198 5.99 4.27 -1.78
CA VAL A 198 6.17 3.41 -2.96
C VAL A 198 5.39 3.96 -4.15
N MET A 199 4.13 4.36 -3.97
CA MET A 199 3.29 4.89 -5.05
C MET A 199 3.87 6.17 -5.66
N ASN A 200 4.54 7.00 -4.87
CA ASN A 200 5.21 8.21 -5.36
C ASN A 200 6.23 7.91 -6.46
N THR A 201 6.82 6.70 -6.49
CA THR A 201 7.76 6.31 -7.57
C THR A 201 7.08 6.15 -8.94
N ALA A 202 5.77 5.95 -8.95
CA ALA A 202 4.99 5.75 -10.17
C ALA A 202 4.43 7.06 -10.76
N ASP A 203 4.47 8.14 -10.01
CA ASP A 203 4.04 9.47 -10.45
C ASP A 203 5.24 10.42 -10.59
N PRO A 204 5.65 10.77 -11.82
CA PRO A 204 6.78 11.67 -12.05
C PRO A 204 6.61 13.05 -11.40
N SER A 205 5.39 13.50 -11.14
CA SER A 205 5.12 14.81 -10.53
C SER A 205 5.60 14.90 -9.08
N THR A 206 5.75 13.77 -8.39
CA THR A 206 6.26 13.69 -7.02
C THR A 206 7.77 13.91 -6.93
N GLY A 207 8.48 13.68 -8.04
CA GLY A 207 9.94 13.76 -8.12
C GLY A 207 10.66 12.61 -7.39
N VAL A 208 9.97 11.55 -6.97
CA VAL A 208 10.54 10.35 -6.34
C VAL A 208 10.81 9.29 -7.39
N ASP A 209 12.04 8.79 -7.46
CA ASP A 209 12.47 7.79 -8.45
C ASP A 209 12.53 6.37 -7.88
N LEU A 210 12.92 6.24 -6.63
CA LEU A 210 13.16 4.97 -5.95
C LEU A 210 12.59 4.99 -4.55
N TYR A 211 11.96 3.90 -4.12
CA TYR A 211 11.68 3.60 -2.72
C TYR A 211 12.64 2.53 -2.22
N LEU A 212 13.22 2.71 -1.06
CA LEU A 212 14.12 1.74 -0.44
C LEU A 212 13.98 1.76 1.08
N GLY A 213 13.77 0.60 1.69
CA GLY A 213 13.72 0.53 3.14
C GLY A 213 13.00 -0.71 3.66
N GLN A 214 12.84 -0.76 4.98
CA GLN A 214 12.17 -1.82 5.70
C GLN A 214 10.91 -1.26 6.37
N GLY A 215 9.75 -1.82 6.04
CA GLY A 215 8.45 -1.51 6.61
C GLY A 215 7.63 -2.79 6.80
N GLY A 216 6.35 -2.68 7.08
CA GLY A 216 5.48 -3.84 7.24
C GLY A 216 5.33 -4.65 5.95
N ALA A 217 5.27 -5.98 6.08
CA ALA A 217 5.05 -6.86 4.93
C ALA A 217 3.64 -6.73 4.34
N PRO A 218 2.59 -6.53 5.15
CA PRO A 218 1.24 -6.22 4.67
C PRO A 218 1.20 -5.04 3.70
N GLU A 219 1.79 -3.90 4.07
CA GLU A 219 1.85 -2.69 3.24
C GLU A 219 2.68 -2.94 1.96
N GLY A 220 3.66 -3.86 2.02
CA GLY A 220 4.41 -4.29 0.85
C GLY A 220 3.53 -4.95 -0.21
N VAL A 221 2.56 -5.78 0.18
CA VAL A 221 1.62 -6.42 -0.76
C VAL A 221 0.66 -5.38 -1.36
N LEU A 222 0.17 -4.42 -0.56
CA LEU A 222 -0.67 -3.32 -1.02
C LEU A 222 0.05 -2.45 -2.05
N ALA A 223 1.28 -2.01 -1.72
CA ALA A 223 2.11 -1.21 -2.61
C ALA A 223 2.45 -1.96 -3.92
N CYS A 224 2.70 -3.26 -3.81
CA CYS A 224 2.95 -4.13 -4.96
C CYS A 224 1.73 -4.22 -5.89
N ALA A 225 0.51 -4.31 -5.34
CA ALA A 225 -0.73 -4.31 -6.12
C ALA A 225 -0.92 -2.97 -6.87
N ALA A 226 -0.62 -1.84 -6.24
CA ALA A 226 -0.65 -0.54 -6.89
C ALA A 226 0.35 -0.45 -8.05
N LEU A 227 1.62 -0.81 -7.82
CA LEU A 227 2.66 -0.78 -8.86
C LEU A 227 2.35 -1.73 -10.03
N LYS A 228 1.73 -2.88 -9.77
CA LYS A 228 1.27 -3.78 -10.83
C LYS A 228 0.31 -3.11 -11.79
N CYS A 229 -0.55 -2.24 -11.30
CA CYS A 229 -1.53 -1.54 -12.13
C CYS A 229 -0.88 -0.54 -13.10
N VAL A 230 0.31 -0.07 -12.82
CA VAL A 230 1.03 0.96 -13.60
C VAL A 230 2.30 0.44 -14.26
N GLY A 231 2.66 -0.82 -14.06
CA GLY A 231 3.84 -1.44 -14.68
C GLY A 231 5.17 -1.08 -14.03
N GLY A 232 5.15 -0.73 -12.73
CA GLY A 232 6.35 -0.53 -11.94
C GLY A 232 7.04 -1.84 -11.55
N GLN A 233 8.14 -1.74 -10.82
CA GLN A 233 8.92 -2.89 -10.32
C GLN A 233 8.99 -2.86 -8.80
N PHE A 234 8.93 -4.03 -8.20
CA PHE A 234 8.99 -4.21 -6.76
C PHE A 234 9.72 -5.50 -6.41
N GLN A 235 10.55 -5.46 -5.38
CA GLN A 235 11.05 -6.65 -4.71
C GLN A 235 10.86 -6.52 -3.21
N GLY A 236 10.51 -7.63 -2.56
CA GLY A 236 10.35 -7.73 -1.12
C GLY A 236 11.03 -8.97 -0.55
N ARG A 237 11.63 -8.86 0.63
CA ARG A 237 12.16 -9.97 1.43
C ARG A 237 11.65 -9.85 2.85
N LEU A 238 11.01 -10.91 3.35
CA LEU A 238 10.48 -10.93 4.72
C LEU A 238 11.62 -10.87 5.73
N VAL A 239 11.41 -10.10 6.79
CA VAL A 239 12.37 -9.95 7.89
C VAL A 239 11.73 -10.42 9.19
N PHE A 240 12.27 -11.48 9.76
CA PHE A 240 11.76 -12.10 10.98
C PHE A 240 12.59 -11.70 12.19
N ARG A 241 11.95 -11.07 13.17
CA ARG A 241 12.62 -10.57 14.39
C ARG A 241 12.80 -11.66 15.44
N ASN A 242 12.00 -12.73 15.40
CA ASN A 242 11.97 -13.79 16.39
C ASN A 242 11.45 -15.12 15.81
N ALA A 243 11.50 -16.19 16.65
CA ALA A 243 11.07 -17.51 16.27
C ALA A 243 9.55 -17.63 16.07
N ASP A 244 8.76 -16.81 16.79
CA ASP A 244 7.29 -16.86 16.72
C ASP A 244 6.81 -16.33 15.36
N GLU A 245 7.44 -15.26 14.84
CA GLU A 245 7.15 -14.75 13.50
C GLU A 245 7.48 -15.80 12.43
N LYS A 246 8.62 -16.50 12.55
CA LYS A 246 8.97 -17.62 11.65
C LYS A 246 7.94 -18.76 11.74
N ALA A 247 7.49 -19.09 12.95
CA ALA A 247 6.49 -20.13 13.15
C ALA A 247 5.12 -19.74 12.56
N ARG A 248 4.73 -18.46 12.63
CA ARG A 248 3.52 -17.95 11.97
C ARG A 248 3.65 -18.05 10.44
N ALA A 249 4.77 -17.61 9.88
CA ALA A 249 5.06 -17.73 8.46
C ALA A 249 4.99 -19.18 7.96
N GLN A 250 5.56 -20.13 8.72
CA GLN A 250 5.50 -21.56 8.37
C GLN A 250 4.06 -22.10 8.34
N ARG A 251 3.19 -21.66 9.25
CA ARG A 251 1.78 -22.09 9.27
C ARG A 251 0.99 -21.69 8.02
N ILE A 252 1.39 -20.62 7.36
CA ILE A 252 0.81 -20.15 6.08
C ILE A 252 1.60 -20.59 4.84
N GLY A 253 2.58 -21.53 5.02
CA GLY A 253 3.31 -22.16 3.93
C GLY A 253 4.59 -21.46 3.49
N ILE A 254 5.07 -20.45 4.22
CA ILE A 254 6.35 -19.78 3.95
C ILE A 254 7.45 -20.56 4.68
N THR A 255 8.27 -21.29 3.92
CA THR A 255 9.35 -22.15 4.45
C THR A 255 10.74 -21.64 4.09
N ASP A 256 10.87 -20.87 3.02
CA ASP A 256 12.11 -20.19 2.64
C ASP A 256 12.05 -18.76 3.19
N PHE A 257 12.79 -18.51 4.27
CA PHE A 257 12.79 -17.25 5.01
C PHE A 257 13.66 -16.16 4.36
N ASP A 258 14.56 -16.56 3.46
CA ASP A 258 15.46 -15.64 2.76
C ASP A 258 14.98 -15.32 1.34
N ARG A 259 13.80 -15.87 0.97
CA ARG A 259 13.22 -15.69 -0.34
C ARG A 259 12.99 -14.23 -0.67
N LYS A 260 13.48 -13.81 -1.83
CA LYS A 260 13.16 -12.56 -2.47
C LYS A 260 11.95 -12.76 -3.39
N TYR A 261 10.89 -12.03 -3.14
CA TYR A 261 9.67 -12.04 -3.94
C TYR A 261 9.70 -10.88 -4.92
N ASP A 262 9.35 -11.13 -6.16
CA ASP A 262 9.09 -10.08 -7.13
C ASP A 262 7.60 -9.66 -7.12
N LEU A 263 7.29 -8.61 -7.87
CA LEU A 263 5.94 -8.07 -8.01
C LEU A 263 4.92 -9.13 -8.47
N HIS A 264 5.29 -10.00 -9.41
CA HIS A 264 4.39 -11.01 -9.98
C HIS A 264 4.20 -12.21 -9.06
N GLU A 265 5.13 -12.46 -8.15
CA GLU A 265 5.00 -13.49 -7.12
C GLU A 265 4.13 -13.02 -5.96
N MET A 266 4.19 -11.71 -5.63
CA MET A 266 3.36 -11.12 -4.58
C MET A 266 1.91 -10.90 -5.04
N VAL A 267 1.72 -10.53 -6.32
CA VAL A 267 0.41 -10.30 -6.94
C VAL A 267 0.35 -11.09 -8.24
N ARG A 268 -0.15 -12.35 -8.17
CA ARG A 268 -0.06 -13.33 -9.24
C ARG A 268 -1.07 -13.18 -10.36
N ALA A 269 -2.16 -12.43 -10.11
CA ALA A 269 -3.19 -12.16 -11.11
C ALA A 269 -3.44 -10.65 -11.24
N ASP A 270 -4.41 -10.28 -12.06
CA ASP A 270 -4.85 -8.88 -12.14
C ASP A 270 -5.39 -8.40 -10.80
N ALA A 271 -5.20 -7.12 -10.52
CA ALA A 271 -5.62 -6.51 -9.27
C ALA A 271 -6.32 -5.16 -9.52
N ILE A 272 -7.21 -4.81 -8.59
CA ILE A 272 -7.71 -3.45 -8.37
C ILE A 272 -7.06 -2.93 -7.11
N PHE A 273 -6.54 -1.72 -7.16
CA PHE A 273 -6.04 -0.99 -6.00
C PHE A 273 -6.82 0.32 -5.86
N ALA A 274 -7.21 0.67 -4.64
CA ALA A 274 -7.84 1.95 -4.34
C ALA A 274 -7.21 2.58 -3.10
N ALA A 275 -6.99 3.90 -3.14
CA ALA A 275 -6.53 4.68 -2.01
C ALA A 275 -7.30 6.00 -1.95
N THR A 276 -7.79 6.36 -0.76
CA THR A 276 -8.46 7.64 -0.50
C THR A 276 -7.67 8.43 0.52
N GLY A 277 -7.44 9.73 0.26
CA GLY A 277 -6.77 10.62 1.20
C GLY A 277 -7.58 10.84 2.47
N VAL A 278 -6.99 10.58 3.64
CA VAL A 278 -7.53 10.97 4.94
C VAL A 278 -7.07 12.36 5.28
N THR A 279 -5.78 12.62 5.19
CA THR A 279 -5.17 13.96 5.31
C THR A 279 -4.57 14.38 3.98
N ASN A 280 -4.38 15.69 3.77
CA ASN A 280 -3.73 16.18 2.55
C ASN A 280 -2.33 15.56 2.41
N GLY A 281 -1.97 15.15 1.21
CA GLY A 281 -0.69 14.53 0.91
C GLY A 281 -0.15 14.87 -0.46
N ALA A 282 1.03 14.33 -0.77
CA ALA A 282 1.65 14.51 -2.09
C ALA A 282 0.85 13.80 -3.20
N LEU A 283 0.21 12.67 -2.87
CA LEU A 283 -0.52 11.85 -3.82
C LEU A 283 -2.00 12.27 -3.93
N LEU A 284 -2.68 12.53 -2.80
CA LEU A 284 -4.13 12.78 -2.72
C LEU A 284 -4.44 13.92 -1.76
N ASP A 285 -5.49 14.68 -2.09
CA ASP A 285 -6.09 15.60 -1.13
C ASP A 285 -6.83 14.80 -0.05
N GLY A 286 -6.78 15.27 1.19
CA GLY A 286 -7.51 14.68 2.30
C GLY A 286 -9.01 14.99 2.26
N VAL A 287 -9.74 14.30 3.12
CA VAL A 287 -11.16 14.60 3.35
C VAL A 287 -11.29 16.04 3.85
N HIS A 288 -12.26 16.78 3.33
CA HIS A 288 -12.63 18.10 3.86
C HIS A 288 -14.13 18.34 3.79
N TYR A 289 -14.60 19.27 4.63
CA TYR A 289 -16.00 19.68 4.70
C TYR A 289 -16.10 21.14 4.28
N GLU A 290 -16.96 21.44 3.32
CA GLU A 290 -17.19 22.77 2.79
C GLU A 290 -18.67 22.93 2.41
N ASP A 291 -19.30 24.02 2.82
CA ASP A 291 -20.69 24.40 2.45
C ASP A 291 -21.74 23.30 2.66
N GLY A 292 -21.61 22.50 3.72
CA GLY A 292 -22.53 21.40 4.03
C GLY A 292 -22.30 20.13 3.21
N PHE A 293 -21.15 20.02 2.54
CA PHE A 293 -20.73 18.84 1.80
C PHE A 293 -19.45 18.26 2.37
N VAL A 294 -19.31 16.94 2.27
CA VAL A 294 -18.04 16.24 2.44
C VAL A 294 -17.44 15.95 1.07
N HIS A 295 -16.13 16.15 0.97
CA HIS A 295 -15.34 15.89 -0.23
C HIS A 295 -14.30 14.84 0.05
N THR A 296 -14.06 13.96 -0.92
CA THR A 296 -12.96 12.98 -0.92
C THR A 296 -12.18 13.03 -2.23
N HIS A 297 -10.94 12.60 -2.18
CA HIS A 297 -10.09 12.38 -3.35
C HIS A 297 -9.50 10.98 -3.29
N THR A 298 -9.81 10.18 -4.31
CA THR A 298 -9.45 8.76 -4.40
C THR A 298 -8.73 8.49 -5.71
N ILE A 299 -7.65 7.73 -5.65
CA ILE A 299 -7.06 7.07 -6.83
C ILE A 299 -7.52 5.62 -6.87
N VAL A 300 -7.97 5.15 -8.02
CA VAL A 300 -8.30 3.75 -8.24
C VAL A 300 -7.62 3.24 -9.52
N MET A 301 -6.99 2.10 -9.40
CA MET A 301 -6.18 1.49 -10.45
C MET A 301 -6.66 0.08 -10.75
N ASN A 302 -6.54 -0.33 -12.01
CA ASN A 302 -6.88 -1.69 -12.43
C ASN A 302 -5.82 -2.21 -13.41
N SER A 303 -5.13 -3.29 -13.06
CA SER A 303 -4.05 -3.85 -13.88
C SER A 303 -4.54 -4.53 -15.15
N ALA A 304 -5.74 -5.14 -15.13
CA ALA A 304 -6.30 -5.81 -16.31
C ALA A 304 -6.60 -4.83 -17.46
N THR A 305 -6.93 -3.58 -17.12
CA THR A 305 -7.25 -2.53 -18.09
C THR A 305 -6.14 -1.48 -18.21
N GLN A 306 -5.08 -1.59 -17.38
CA GLN A 306 -3.98 -0.63 -17.27
C GLN A 306 -4.49 0.80 -17.12
N THR A 307 -5.49 0.98 -16.24
CA THR A 307 -6.13 2.28 -16.03
C THR A 307 -5.88 2.80 -14.63
N VAL A 308 -5.58 4.08 -14.58
CA VAL A 308 -5.55 4.89 -13.36
C VAL A 308 -6.68 5.92 -13.48
N ARG A 309 -7.47 6.07 -12.43
CA ARG A 309 -8.53 7.07 -12.33
C ARG A 309 -8.43 7.82 -11.04
N GLU A 310 -8.57 9.11 -11.11
CA GLU A 310 -8.81 9.96 -9.96
C GLU A 310 -10.32 10.21 -9.86
N VAL A 311 -10.85 10.04 -8.66
CA VAL A 311 -12.27 10.24 -8.35
C VAL A 311 -12.37 11.30 -7.26
N ARG A 312 -13.08 12.37 -7.55
CA ARG A 312 -13.44 13.40 -6.58
C ARG A 312 -14.93 13.29 -6.29
N MET A 313 -15.27 12.92 -5.06
CA MET A 313 -16.64 12.80 -4.61
C MET A 313 -17.03 14.05 -3.81
N LYS A 314 -18.27 14.50 -4.02
CA LYS A 314 -18.94 15.51 -3.20
C LYS A 314 -20.33 15.01 -2.85
N ARG A 315 -20.64 14.93 -1.56
CA ARG A 315 -21.99 14.57 -1.10
C ARG A 315 -22.44 15.44 0.06
N PRO A 316 -23.77 15.69 0.23
CA PRO A 316 -24.29 16.35 1.42
C PRO A 316 -23.90 15.58 2.70
N VAL A 317 -23.70 16.33 3.80
CA VAL A 317 -23.39 15.78 5.13
C VAL A 317 -24.65 15.24 5.78
#